data_5d0c8792d51919e86679c5c0489b805d
#
_entry.id   5d0c8792d51919e86679c5c0489b805d
#
_cell.length_a   1.000
_cell.length_b   1.000
_cell.length_c   1.000
_cell.angle_alpha   90.00
_cell.angle_beta   90.00
_cell.angle_gamma   90.00
#
_symmetry.space_group_name_H-M   'P 1'
#
loop_
_entity.id
_entity.type
_entity.pdbx_description
1 polymer ?
#
loop_
_entity_poly.entity_id
_entity_poly.type
_entity_poly.pdbx_seq_one_letter_code
_entity_poly.pdbx_strand_id
1 'polypeptide(L)'
;MGGTAFETTAPAQQVQPGQPQAPVAITVNDRAATREAIIRKVREMNHEFIERSQWGAVKGRAEDSDWDYSMVALHHAGRSYACSSGAYQMLETQSKHMGQGYDDIGYHYGVDCSGIVYEGRDIRLKGSNVSNFNTGVIGIVMLNNLTTAEEGGGIVAIGRQLQESFGYNTTNAIPAAQRQGVLDLLAALRSVFEIRHFGGHREYPKQQNDGKVCPGNVGMELVQQIRAGSGLQEPPNS
;
A
#
# COMPACT_ATOMS: atom_id res chain seq x y z
N MET A 1 -21.96 -3.05 -44.66
CA MET A 1 -21.62 -1.67 -44.30
C MET A 1 -22.23 -1.40 -42.92
N GLY A 2 -21.48 -1.56 -41.85
CA GLY A 2 -21.92 -1.32 -40.48
C GLY A 2 -21.33 0.00 -39.99
N GLY A 3 -22.21 0.99 -39.82
CA GLY A 3 -21.82 2.28 -39.26
C GLY A 3 -21.60 2.16 -37.74
N THR A 4 -20.43 2.51 -37.27
CA THR A 4 -20.14 2.73 -35.85
C THR A 4 -20.84 4.00 -35.39
N ALA A 5 -21.85 3.86 -34.53
CA ALA A 5 -22.45 4.99 -33.84
C ALA A 5 -21.43 5.57 -32.87
N PHE A 6 -21.04 6.82 -33.06
CA PHE A 6 -20.31 7.60 -32.08
C PHE A 6 -21.30 7.99 -30.96
N GLU A 7 -21.08 7.51 -29.74
CA GLU A 7 -21.79 8.04 -28.58
C GLU A 7 -21.39 9.50 -28.39
N THR A 8 -22.35 10.37 -28.58
CA THR A 8 -22.19 11.81 -28.21
C THR A 8 -22.20 11.93 -26.69
N THR A 9 -21.08 12.32 -26.13
CA THR A 9 -20.99 12.73 -24.72
C THR A 9 -21.96 13.88 -24.48
N ALA A 10 -22.84 13.72 -23.50
CA ALA A 10 -23.77 14.77 -23.10
C ALA A 10 -22.96 16.05 -22.69
N PRO A 11 -23.41 17.23 -23.04
CA PRO A 11 -22.71 18.46 -22.68
C PRO A 11 -22.62 18.58 -21.16
N ALA A 12 -21.44 18.97 -20.67
CA ALA A 12 -21.21 19.21 -19.26
C ALA A 12 -22.25 20.21 -18.71
N GLN A 13 -23.03 19.79 -17.73
CA GLN A 13 -23.98 20.67 -17.06
C GLN A 13 -23.21 21.76 -16.33
N GLN A 14 -23.50 23.01 -16.62
CA GLN A 14 -22.98 24.15 -15.86
C GLN A 14 -23.56 24.11 -14.45
N VAL A 15 -22.71 23.84 -13.48
CA VAL A 15 -23.09 23.83 -12.06
C VAL A 15 -23.12 25.25 -11.53
N GLN A 16 -24.27 25.65 -10.99
CA GLN A 16 -24.39 26.95 -10.28
C GLN A 16 -23.74 26.81 -8.89
N PRO A 17 -22.99 27.85 -8.42
CA PRO A 17 -22.41 27.82 -7.08
C PRO A 17 -23.47 27.65 -6.00
N GLY A 18 -23.27 26.69 -5.09
CA GLY A 18 -24.15 26.46 -3.94
C GLY A 18 -25.23 25.39 -4.11
N GLN A 19 -25.33 24.73 -5.27
CA GLN A 19 -26.22 23.56 -5.43
C GLN A 19 -25.49 22.24 -5.07
N PRO A 20 -26.12 21.33 -4.31
CA PRO A 20 -25.56 20.01 -4.08
C PRO A 20 -25.44 19.26 -5.41
N GLN A 21 -24.23 18.83 -5.73
CA GLN A 21 -23.99 17.98 -6.89
C GLN A 21 -24.57 16.58 -6.66
N ALA A 22 -25.29 16.07 -7.66
CA ALA A 22 -25.65 14.67 -7.66
C ALA A 22 -24.37 13.81 -7.74
N PRO A 23 -24.31 12.67 -7.06
CA PRO A 23 -23.16 11.76 -7.16
C PRO A 23 -22.89 11.40 -8.62
N VAL A 24 -21.70 11.74 -9.12
CA VAL A 24 -21.30 11.34 -10.48
C VAL A 24 -20.89 9.88 -10.44
N ALA A 25 -21.50 9.04 -11.28
CA ALA A 25 -21.09 7.64 -11.38
C ALA A 25 -19.65 7.54 -11.90
N ILE A 26 -18.76 6.93 -11.12
CA ILE A 26 -17.36 6.71 -11.51
C ILE A 26 -17.31 5.63 -12.59
N THR A 27 -16.84 6.01 -13.78
CA THR A 27 -16.69 5.10 -14.93
C THR A 27 -15.35 4.38 -14.89
N VAL A 28 -15.16 3.38 -15.74
CA VAL A 28 -13.86 2.68 -15.91
C VAL A 28 -12.77 3.65 -16.37
N ASN A 29 -13.11 4.66 -17.18
CA ASN A 29 -12.17 5.69 -17.61
C ASN A 29 -11.73 6.58 -16.43
N ASP A 30 -12.66 6.92 -15.54
CA ASP A 30 -12.35 7.72 -14.35
C ASP A 30 -11.41 6.96 -13.40
N ARG A 31 -11.59 5.64 -13.28
CA ARG A 31 -10.70 4.77 -12.50
C ARG A 31 -9.29 4.73 -13.07
N ALA A 32 -9.14 4.66 -14.40
CA ALA A 32 -7.84 4.75 -15.06
C ALA A 32 -7.20 6.13 -14.86
N ALA A 33 -7.98 7.21 -15.00
CA ALA A 33 -7.51 8.58 -14.76
C ALA A 33 -7.06 8.79 -13.29
N THR A 34 -7.71 8.13 -12.34
CA THR A 34 -7.32 8.17 -10.92
C THR A 34 -5.96 7.51 -10.68
N ARG A 35 -5.69 6.36 -11.31
CA ARG A 35 -4.37 5.72 -11.27
C ARG A 35 -3.29 6.70 -11.74
N GLU A 36 -3.49 7.30 -12.92
CA GLU A 36 -2.56 8.28 -13.49
C GLU A 36 -2.41 9.54 -12.60
N ALA A 37 -3.48 9.98 -11.95
CA ALA A 37 -3.42 11.11 -11.01
C ALA A 37 -2.54 10.80 -9.79
N ILE A 38 -2.61 9.58 -9.25
CA ILE A 38 -1.75 9.13 -8.13
C ILE A 38 -0.29 9.13 -8.58
N ILE A 39 0.03 8.51 -9.73
CA ILE A 39 1.39 8.44 -10.28
C ILE A 39 1.96 9.85 -10.45
N ARG A 40 1.21 10.74 -11.12
CA ARG A 40 1.62 12.13 -11.33
C ARG A 40 1.85 12.85 -10.00
N LYS A 41 0.96 12.69 -9.04
CA LYS A 41 1.07 13.35 -7.74
C LYS A 41 2.30 12.92 -6.96
N VAL A 42 2.65 11.64 -6.96
CA VAL A 42 3.86 11.11 -6.35
C VAL A 42 5.11 11.70 -7.02
N ARG A 43 5.13 11.75 -8.37
CA ARG A 43 6.23 12.36 -9.14
C ARG A 43 6.37 13.87 -8.91
N GLU A 44 5.27 14.60 -8.77
CA GLU A 44 5.26 16.03 -8.43
C GLU A 44 5.89 16.32 -7.06
N MET A 45 5.83 15.36 -6.12
CA MET A 45 6.46 15.43 -4.80
C MET A 45 7.93 14.94 -4.81
N ASN A 46 8.55 14.84 -5.99
CA ASN A 46 9.94 14.42 -6.23
C ASN A 46 10.26 12.97 -5.83
N HIS A 47 9.27 12.07 -5.83
CA HIS A 47 9.52 10.66 -5.73
C HIS A 47 9.50 9.99 -7.10
N GLU A 48 10.44 9.07 -7.31
CA GLU A 48 10.38 8.17 -8.44
C GLU A 48 9.22 7.20 -8.25
N PHE A 49 8.44 6.99 -9.31
CA PHE A 49 7.36 6.01 -9.33
C PHE A 49 7.65 4.98 -10.41
N ILE A 50 7.80 3.73 -9.98
CA ILE A 50 8.12 2.58 -10.83
C ILE A 50 6.83 1.79 -11.09
N GLU A 51 6.39 1.79 -12.33
CA GLU A 51 5.20 1.04 -12.76
C GLU A 51 5.48 -0.46 -12.86
N ARG A 52 4.43 -1.28 -12.84
CA ARG A 52 4.53 -2.74 -12.86
C ARG A 52 5.46 -3.29 -13.94
N SER A 53 5.37 -2.76 -15.17
CA SER A 53 6.20 -3.19 -16.29
C SER A 53 7.69 -2.93 -16.10
N GLN A 54 8.06 -1.93 -15.30
CA GLN A 54 9.44 -1.50 -15.10
C GLN A 54 10.19 -2.37 -14.09
N TRP A 55 9.50 -3.02 -13.13
CA TRP A 55 10.13 -3.95 -12.19
C TRP A 55 9.95 -5.43 -12.57
N GLY A 56 9.38 -5.70 -13.74
CA GLY A 56 9.25 -7.05 -14.28
C GLY A 56 8.06 -7.83 -13.73
N ALA A 57 7.01 -7.15 -13.28
CA ALA A 57 5.78 -7.80 -12.83
C ALA A 57 5.22 -8.74 -13.89
N VAL A 58 4.85 -9.94 -13.47
CA VAL A 58 4.04 -10.82 -14.33
C VAL A 58 2.57 -10.40 -14.27
N LYS A 59 1.80 -10.81 -15.29
CA LYS A 59 0.36 -10.56 -15.29
C LYS A 59 -0.31 -11.31 -14.13
N GLY A 60 -1.00 -10.58 -13.26
CA GLY A 60 -1.84 -11.16 -12.22
C GLY A 60 -3.11 -11.78 -12.77
N ARG A 61 -3.80 -12.56 -11.93
CA ARG A 61 -5.10 -13.18 -12.20
C ARG A 61 -6.24 -12.53 -11.42
N ALA A 62 -5.93 -11.50 -10.61
CA ALA A 62 -6.91 -10.79 -9.80
C ALA A 62 -7.95 -10.10 -10.70
N GLU A 63 -9.23 -10.34 -10.43
CA GLU A 63 -10.35 -9.79 -11.18
C GLU A 63 -11.34 -9.04 -10.27
N ASP A 64 -11.32 -9.30 -8.98
CA ASP A 64 -12.19 -8.64 -8.01
C ASP A 64 -11.90 -7.14 -7.98
N SER A 65 -12.84 -6.33 -8.44
CA SER A 65 -12.71 -4.87 -8.40
C SER A 65 -12.95 -4.32 -7.00
N ASP A 66 -12.24 -3.25 -6.66
CA ASP A 66 -12.48 -2.43 -5.48
C ASP A 66 -12.22 -0.97 -5.84
N TRP A 67 -12.93 -0.05 -5.20
CA TRP A 67 -12.79 1.37 -5.50
C TRP A 67 -13.07 2.28 -4.32
N ASP A 68 -13.96 1.90 -3.43
CA ASP A 68 -14.39 2.73 -2.31
C ASP A 68 -13.38 2.67 -1.17
N TYR A 69 -12.14 3.04 -1.48
CA TYR A 69 -11.05 3.01 -0.52
C TYR A 69 -11.21 4.08 0.55
N SER A 70 -11.26 3.64 1.78
CA SER A 70 -11.32 4.50 2.97
C SER A 70 -10.24 4.19 4.01
N MET A 71 -9.45 3.16 3.76
CA MET A 71 -8.47 2.63 4.71
C MET A 71 -7.13 2.34 4.03
N VAL A 72 -6.04 2.52 4.77
CA VAL A 72 -4.68 2.14 4.35
C VAL A 72 -4.04 1.27 5.41
N ALA A 73 -3.60 0.07 5.01
CA ALA A 73 -2.83 -0.84 5.84
C ALA A 73 -1.34 -0.75 5.52
N LEU A 74 -0.52 -0.44 6.52
CA LEU A 74 0.93 -0.45 6.41
C LEU A 74 1.48 -1.83 6.75
N HIS A 75 2.36 -2.30 5.87
CA HIS A 75 3.09 -3.56 6.01
C HIS A 75 4.60 -3.32 5.95
N HIS A 76 5.37 -4.33 6.34
CA HIS A 76 6.79 -4.43 6.04
C HIS A 76 7.08 -5.72 5.26
N ALA A 77 8.17 -5.72 4.51
CA ALA A 77 8.58 -6.91 3.75
C ALA A 77 9.00 -8.08 4.66
N GLY A 78 9.39 -7.77 5.90
CA GLY A 78 9.69 -8.75 6.92
C GLY A 78 11.18 -9.02 7.11
N ARG A 79 11.48 -10.02 7.92
CA ARG A 79 12.80 -10.27 8.50
C ARG A 79 13.90 -10.63 7.52
N SER A 80 13.53 -11.17 6.37
CA SER A 80 14.50 -11.58 5.33
C SER A 80 14.96 -10.43 4.45
N TYR A 81 14.39 -9.25 4.64
CA TYR A 81 14.62 -8.10 3.78
C TYR A 81 15.32 -6.97 4.53
N ALA A 82 16.31 -6.40 3.87
CA ALA A 82 16.99 -5.18 4.28
C ALA A 82 16.82 -4.13 3.18
N CYS A 83 17.39 -2.95 3.36
CA CYS A 83 17.48 -1.95 2.31
C CYS A 83 18.31 -2.47 1.13
N SER A 84 17.64 -3.05 0.15
CA SER A 84 18.20 -3.61 -1.08
C SER A 84 17.35 -3.18 -2.28
N SER A 85 17.56 -3.75 -3.46
CA SER A 85 16.80 -3.42 -4.66
C SER A 85 15.29 -3.57 -4.45
N GLY A 86 14.56 -2.45 -4.50
CA GLY A 86 13.11 -2.44 -4.38
C GLY A 86 12.43 -3.24 -5.48
N ALA A 87 12.89 -3.11 -6.72
CA ALA A 87 12.38 -3.88 -7.86
C ALA A 87 12.50 -5.39 -7.64
N TYR A 88 13.65 -5.86 -7.15
CA TYR A 88 13.84 -7.26 -6.82
C TYR A 88 12.89 -7.73 -5.70
N GLN A 89 12.75 -6.95 -4.62
CA GLN A 89 11.85 -7.28 -3.53
C GLN A 89 10.37 -7.32 -3.98
N MET A 90 9.95 -6.44 -4.88
CA MET A 90 8.60 -6.47 -5.45
C MET A 90 8.37 -7.73 -6.27
N LEU A 91 9.32 -8.11 -7.14
CA LEU A 91 9.24 -9.31 -7.96
C LEU A 91 9.21 -10.59 -7.10
N GLU A 92 10.08 -10.68 -6.10
CA GLU A 92 10.13 -11.81 -5.18
C GLU A 92 8.84 -11.91 -4.35
N THR A 93 8.31 -10.77 -3.89
CA THR A 93 7.04 -10.72 -3.15
C THR A 93 5.88 -11.18 -4.03
N GLN A 94 5.80 -10.74 -5.29
CA GLN A 94 4.78 -11.22 -6.23
C GLN A 94 4.89 -12.72 -6.45
N SER A 95 6.09 -13.22 -6.74
CA SER A 95 6.35 -14.64 -6.95
C SER A 95 5.93 -15.49 -5.75
N LYS A 96 6.31 -15.07 -4.54
CA LYS A 96 5.94 -15.71 -3.29
C LYS A 96 4.43 -15.75 -3.06
N HIS A 97 3.74 -14.62 -3.24
CA HIS A 97 2.29 -14.54 -3.07
C HIS A 97 1.57 -15.44 -4.08
N MET A 98 1.96 -15.39 -5.35
CA MET A 98 1.36 -16.26 -6.38
C MET A 98 1.66 -17.74 -6.14
N GLY A 99 2.84 -18.07 -5.63
CA GLY A 99 3.19 -19.42 -5.19
C GLY A 99 2.39 -19.91 -3.98
N GLN A 100 1.88 -19.00 -3.17
CA GLN A 100 0.96 -19.29 -2.06
C GLN A 100 -0.52 -19.32 -2.48
N GLY A 101 -0.81 -19.22 -3.77
CA GLY A 101 -2.18 -19.25 -4.31
C GLY A 101 -2.87 -17.91 -4.44
N TYR A 102 -2.19 -16.81 -4.21
CA TYR A 102 -2.75 -15.48 -4.47
C TYR A 102 -2.82 -15.21 -5.97
N ASP A 103 -3.77 -14.38 -6.38
CA ASP A 103 -3.94 -14.03 -7.79
C ASP A 103 -2.89 -13.03 -8.30
N ASP A 104 -2.24 -12.30 -7.40
CA ASP A 104 -1.18 -11.33 -7.68
C ASP A 104 -0.46 -10.97 -6.37
N ILE A 105 0.51 -10.04 -6.45
CA ILE A 105 1.02 -9.38 -5.24
C ILE A 105 -0.15 -8.82 -4.41
N GLY A 106 -0.12 -9.02 -3.10
CA GLY A 106 -1.23 -8.62 -2.22
C GLY A 106 -1.34 -7.12 -1.97
N TYR A 107 -0.24 -6.38 -2.15
CA TYR A 107 -0.12 -4.95 -1.86
C TYR A 107 -0.34 -4.10 -3.10
N HIS A 108 -0.96 -2.92 -2.93
CA HIS A 108 -1.14 -1.96 -4.02
C HIS A 108 0.14 -1.18 -4.31
N TYR A 109 0.93 -0.88 -3.28
CA TYR A 109 2.19 -0.13 -3.43
C TYR A 109 3.29 -0.71 -2.55
N GLY A 110 4.53 -0.57 -3.03
CA GLY A 110 5.74 -0.75 -2.26
C GLY A 110 6.49 0.56 -2.14
N VAL A 111 7.21 0.78 -1.02
CA VAL A 111 8.11 1.92 -0.85
C VAL A 111 9.45 1.40 -0.38
N ASP A 112 10.52 1.64 -1.13
CA ASP A 112 11.86 1.21 -0.76
C ASP A 112 12.58 2.20 0.15
N CYS A 113 13.75 1.83 0.61
CA CYS A 113 14.55 2.65 1.54
C CYS A 113 15.01 3.99 0.96
N SER A 114 15.02 4.14 -0.35
CA SER A 114 15.33 5.39 -1.04
C SER A 114 14.11 6.29 -1.23
N GLY A 115 12.93 5.82 -0.84
CA GLY A 115 11.66 6.54 -1.02
C GLY A 115 11.05 6.36 -2.41
N ILE A 116 11.58 5.44 -3.22
CA ILE A 116 11.00 5.09 -4.51
C ILE A 116 9.70 4.34 -4.28
N VAL A 117 8.64 4.75 -4.98
CA VAL A 117 7.31 4.13 -4.91
C VAL A 117 7.17 3.14 -6.06
N TYR A 118 6.77 1.92 -5.75
CA TYR A 118 6.53 0.85 -6.71
C TYR A 118 5.04 0.55 -6.80
N GLU A 119 4.51 0.48 -8.02
CA GLU A 119 3.17 -0.01 -8.25
C GLU A 119 3.13 -1.52 -8.04
N GLY A 120 2.31 -1.97 -7.13
CA GLY A 120 2.04 -3.38 -6.88
C GLY A 120 0.80 -3.88 -7.61
N ARG A 121 -0.24 -4.32 -6.89
CA ARG A 121 -1.54 -4.66 -7.46
C ARG A 121 -2.21 -3.41 -8.01
N ASP A 122 -2.86 -3.54 -9.15
CA ASP A 122 -3.61 -2.44 -9.76
C ASP A 122 -4.63 -1.87 -8.75
N ILE A 123 -4.62 -0.56 -8.58
CA ILE A 123 -5.50 0.15 -7.62
C ILE A 123 -7.00 -0.04 -7.92
N ARG A 124 -7.36 -0.50 -9.10
CA ARG A 124 -8.74 -0.83 -9.47
C ARG A 124 -9.20 -2.20 -8.96
N LEU A 125 -8.28 -2.99 -8.39
CA LEU A 125 -8.52 -4.35 -7.95
C LEU A 125 -8.37 -4.45 -6.43
N LYS A 126 -9.24 -5.23 -5.82
CA LYS A 126 -9.17 -5.51 -4.38
C LYS A 126 -7.83 -6.13 -3.98
N GLY A 127 -7.22 -5.57 -2.96
CA GLY A 127 -5.98 -6.09 -2.38
C GLY A 127 -6.13 -7.49 -1.77
N SER A 128 -5.01 -8.09 -1.43
CA SER A 128 -4.96 -9.36 -0.69
C SER A 128 -3.92 -9.25 0.42
N ASN A 129 -4.11 -8.27 1.30
CA ASN A 129 -3.10 -7.84 2.27
C ASN A 129 -3.59 -7.88 3.73
N VAL A 130 -4.91 -7.86 3.96
CA VAL A 130 -5.53 -7.99 5.28
C VAL A 130 -6.54 -9.13 5.22
N SER A 131 -6.18 -10.29 5.73
CA SER A 131 -7.00 -11.52 5.63
C SER A 131 -8.44 -11.30 6.11
N ASN A 132 -9.40 -11.65 5.27
CA ASN A 132 -10.84 -11.48 5.52
C ASN A 132 -11.32 -10.03 5.75
N PHE A 133 -10.49 -9.01 5.42
CA PHE A 133 -10.85 -7.60 5.59
C PHE A 133 -10.23 -6.72 4.48
N ASN A 134 -10.15 -7.22 3.23
CA ASN A 134 -9.47 -6.52 2.15
C ASN A 134 -10.28 -5.43 1.46
N THR A 135 -11.62 -5.46 1.54
CA THR A 135 -12.48 -4.50 0.86
C THR A 135 -12.31 -3.09 1.42
N GLY A 136 -12.08 -2.12 0.56
CA GLY A 136 -11.84 -0.73 0.92
C GLY A 136 -10.48 -0.45 1.56
N VAL A 137 -9.52 -1.41 1.49
CA VAL A 137 -8.19 -1.30 2.11
C VAL A 137 -7.09 -1.26 1.06
N ILE A 138 -6.36 -0.15 1.01
CA ILE A 138 -5.12 -0.04 0.22
C ILE A 138 -3.96 -0.59 1.05
N GLY A 139 -3.26 -1.60 0.54
CA GLY A 139 -2.04 -2.11 1.17
C GLY A 139 -0.79 -1.39 0.70
N ILE A 140 0.02 -0.88 1.62
CA ILE A 140 1.35 -0.32 1.36
C ILE A 140 2.38 -1.18 2.08
N VAL A 141 3.38 -1.70 1.37
CA VAL A 141 4.49 -2.45 1.97
C VAL A 141 5.77 -1.61 1.96
N MET A 142 6.37 -1.44 3.12
CA MET A 142 7.73 -0.90 3.23
C MET A 142 8.73 -2.03 2.94
N LEU A 143 9.56 -1.83 1.91
CA LEU A 143 10.51 -2.83 1.42
C LEU A 143 11.76 -2.86 2.32
N ASN A 144 11.54 -3.23 3.57
CA ASN A 144 12.50 -3.24 4.66
C ASN A 144 12.01 -4.16 5.79
N ASN A 145 12.90 -4.54 6.71
CA ASN A 145 12.54 -5.16 7.98
C ASN A 145 12.31 -4.09 9.05
N LEU A 146 11.14 -4.04 9.63
CA LEU A 146 10.78 -3.06 10.68
C LEU A 146 10.50 -3.73 12.03
N THR A 147 11.13 -4.87 12.28
CA THR A 147 11.00 -5.67 13.49
C THR A 147 12.29 -5.65 14.29
N THR A 148 12.25 -5.25 15.56
CA THR A 148 13.41 -5.37 16.46
C THR A 148 13.72 -6.83 16.82
N ALA A 149 14.88 -7.08 17.39
CA ALA A 149 15.27 -8.44 17.79
C ALA A 149 14.34 -9.04 18.86
N GLU A 150 13.78 -8.20 19.73
CA GLU A 150 12.91 -8.62 20.85
C GLU A 150 11.50 -8.99 20.39
N GLU A 151 11.05 -8.47 19.24
CA GLU A 151 9.68 -8.68 18.79
C GLU A 151 9.46 -10.11 18.31
N GLY A 152 8.36 -10.71 18.77
CA GLY A 152 7.92 -12.05 18.36
C GLY A 152 8.32 -13.18 19.30
N GLY A 153 8.99 -12.87 20.44
CA GLY A 153 9.28 -13.83 21.51
C GLY A 153 9.98 -15.14 21.12
N GLY A 154 10.36 -15.95 22.10
CA GLY A 154 10.87 -17.30 21.92
C GLY A 154 12.27 -17.39 21.29
N ILE A 155 12.62 -18.60 20.80
CA ILE A 155 13.96 -18.95 20.28
C ILE A 155 14.41 -18.03 19.13
N VAL A 156 13.47 -17.52 18.32
CA VAL A 156 13.77 -16.61 17.21
C VAL A 156 14.24 -15.25 17.69
N ALA A 157 13.65 -14.72 18.77
CA ALA A 157 14.08 -13.47 19.38
C ALA A 157 15.47 -13.63 20.00
N ILE A 158 15.73 -14.73 20.72
CA ILE A 158 17.04 -15.04 21.30
C ILE A 158 18.11 -15.14 20.20
N GLY A 159 17.82 -15.82 19.10
CA GLY A 159 18.75 -15.95 17.97
C GLY A 159 19.10 -14.57 17.35
N ARG A 160 18.13 -13.65 17.25
CA ARG A 160 18.35 -12.29 16.72
C ARG A 160 19.15 -11.43 17.68
N GLN A 161 18.86 -11.47 18.98
CA GLN A 161 19.65 -10.76 20.01
C GLN A 161 21.11 -11.23 19.99
N LEU A 162 21.35 -12.52 19.79
CA LEU A 162 22.70 -13.06 19.62
C LEU A 162 23.37 -12.52 18.35
N GLN A 163 22.65 -12.45 17.21
CA GLN A 163 23.17 -11.87 15.97
C GLN A 163 23.53 -10.39 16.16
N GLU A 164 22.69 -9.61 16.82
CA GLU A 164 22.98 -8.19 17.13
C GLU A 164 24.20 -8.05 18.04
N SER A 165 24.37 -8.92 19.04
CA SER A 165 25.54 -8.90 19.92
C SER A 165 26.86 -9.25 19.21
N PHE A 166 26.80 -9.92 18.06
CA PHE A 166 27.92 -10.15 17.16
C PHE A 166 28.11 -9.06 16.09
N GLY A 167 27.40 -7.93 16.19
CA GLY A 167 27.49 -6.80 15.26
C GLY A 167 26.65 -6.94 14.00
N TYR A 168 25.77 -7.94 13.93
CA TYR A 168 24.79 -8.06 12.86
C TYR A 168 23.53 -7.25 13.24
N ASN A 169 23.29 -6.17 12.56
CA ASN A 169 22.07 -5.38 12.76
C ASN A 169 20.90 -6.10 12.09
N THR A 170 20.03 -6.72 12.88
CA THR A 170 18.83 -7.42 12.41
C THR A 170 17.62 -6.52 12.29
N THR A 171 17.72 -5.29 12.81
CA THR A 171 16.67 -4.30 12.79
C THR A 171 17.13 -3.10 11.98
N ASN A 172 16.31 -2.67 11.04
CA ASN A 172 16.56 -1.46 10.28
C ASN A 172 15.68 -0.33 10.83
N ALA A 173 16.30 0.77 11.21
CA ALA A 173 15.59 2.02 11.39
C ALA A 173 14.98 2.43 10.05
N ILE A 174 13.83 3.11 10.09
CA ILE A 174 13.19 3.61 8.87
C ILE A 174 14.04 4.77 8.29
N PRO A 175 14.61 4.62 7.09
CA PRO A 175 15.30 5.73 6.43
C PRO A 175 14.38 6.93 6.24
N ALA A 176 14.92 8.14 6.38
CA ALA A 176 14.12 9.37 6.21
C ALA A 176 13.44 9.44 4.84
N ALA A 177 14.13 9.01 3.77
CA ALA A 177 13.57 8.96 2.43
C ALA A 177 12.40 7.98 2.32
N GLN A 178 12.52 6.78 2.90
CA GLN A 178 11.43 5.80 2.91
C GLN A 178 10.21 6.32 3.67
N ARG A 179 10.43 6.94 4.84
CA ARG A 179 9.36 7.56 5.61
C ARG A 179 8.66 8.65 4.80
N GLN A 180 9.42 9.54 4.14
CA GLN A 180 8.86 10.61 3.30
C GLN A 180 8.07 10.03 2.13
N GLY A 181 8.58 8.99 1.47
CA GLY A 181 7.88 8.30 0.38
C GLY A 181 6.52 7.74 0.81
N VAL A 182 6.41 7.17 2.02
CA VAL A 182 5.11 6.72 2.57
C VAL A 182 4.17 7.90 2.83
N LEU A 183 4.67 9.01 3.40
CA LEU A 183 3.86 10.20 3.69
C LEU A 183 3.31 10.83 2.40
N ASP A 184 4.14 10.96 1.38
CA ASP A 184 3.77 11.58 0.12
C ASP A 184 2.86 10.65 -0.71
N LEU A 185 3.09 9.34 -0.69
CA LEU A 185 2.15 8.39 -1.26
C LEU A 185 0.78 8.46 -0.57
N LEU A 186 0.76 8.55 0.76
CA LEU A 186 -0.49 8.70 1.52
C LEU A 186 -1.20 10.02 1.17
N ALA A 187 -0.46 11.12 1.00
CA ALA A 187 -1.00 12.39 0.54
C ALA A 187 -1.58 12.29 -0.88
N ALA A 188 -0.90 11.60 -1.79
CA ALA A 188 -1.41 11.33 -3.14
C ALA A 188 -2.71 10.51 -3.11
N LEU A 189 -2.77 9.45 -2.30
CA LEU A 189 -3.99 8.64 -2.15
C LEU A 189 -5.15 9.45 -1.56
N ARG A 190 -4.90 10.29 -0.56
CA ARG A 190 -5.91 11.17 0.04
C ARG A 190 -6.41 12.27 -0.91
N SER A 191 -5.68 12.59 -1.94
CA SER A 191 -6.13 13.55 -2.96
C SER A 191 -7.19 12.98 -3.91
N VAL A 192 -7.35 11.66 -3.96
CA VAL A 192 -8.25 10.95 -4.87
C VAL A 192 -9.26 10.04 -4.17
N PHE A 193 -8.97 9.61 -2.94
CA PHE A 193 -9.85 8.78 -2.12
C PHE A 193 -10.12 9.42 -0.76
N GLU A 194 -11.29 9.17 -0.20
CA GLU A 194 -11.64 9.62 1.15
C GLU A 194 -11.05 8.69 2.23
N ILE A 195 -9.71 8.69 2.33
CA ILE A 195 -9.02 7.86 3.32
C ILE A 195 -9.28 8.44 4.73
N ARG A 196 -9.91 7.65 5.58
CA ARG A 196 -10.25 7.99 6.97
C ARG A 196 -9.42 7.22 8.00
N HIS A 197 -8.96 6.01 7.64
CA HIS A 197 -8.26 5.13 8.57
C HIS A 197 -6.84 4.80 8.04
N PHE A 198 -5.89 4.76 8.96
CA PHE A 198 -4.52 4.33 8.71
C PHE A 198 -4.06 3.45 9.86
N GLY A 199 -3.61 2.23 9.56
CA GLY A 199 -3.17 1.30 10.58
C GLY A 199 -2.07 0.37 10.11
N GLY A 200 -1.38 -0.24 11.06
CA GLY A 200 -0.53 -1.38 10.78
C GLY A 200 -1.37 -2.63 10.51
N HIS A 201 -0.87 -3.56 9.71
CA HIS A 201 -1.57 -4.81 9.39
C HIS A 201 -2.19 -5.48 10.63
N ARG A 202 -1.44 -5.55 11.74
CA ARG A 202 -1.88 -6.20 13.00
C ARG A 202 -3.08 -5.53 13.67
N GLU A 203 -3.38 -4.27 13.35
CA GLU A 203 -4.47 -3.53 13.97
C GLU A 203 -5.84 -3.78 13.31
N TYR A 204 -5.85 -4.37 12.12
CA TYR A 204 -7.09 -4.65 11.40
C TYR A 204 -7.87 -5.82 12.03
N PRO A 205 -9.21 -5.85 11.85
CA PRO A 205 -10.05 -6.93 12.36
C PRO A 205 -9.53 -8.31 11.96
N LYS A 206 -9.64 -9.27 12.87
CA LYS A 206 -9.23 -10.68 12.69
C LYS A 206 -7.73 -10.93 12.56
N GLN A 207 -6.87 -9.88 12.51
CA GLN A 207 -5.42 -10.06 12.44
C GLN A 207 -4.77 -10.20 13.82
N GLN A 208 -5.34 -9.60 14.85
CA GLN A 208 -4.80 -9.62 16.23
C GLN A 208 -4.74 -11.03 16.83
N ASN A 209 -5.71 -11.89 16.50
CA ASN A 209 -5.79 -13.26 17.04
C ASN A 209 -4.76 -14.22 16.40
N ASP A 210 -4.14 -13.85 15.28
CA ASP A 210 -3.22 -14.68 14.52
C ASP A 210 -1.74 -14.45 14.90
N GLY A 211 -1.46 -13.65 15.95
CA GLY A 211 -0.10 -13.31 16.37
C GLY A 211 0.70 -12.57 15.29
N LYS A 212 0.02 -11.85 14.39
CA LYS A 212 0.67 -11.06 13.34
C LYS A 212 1.53 -9.96 13.93
N VAL A 213 2.81 -9.92 13.58
CA VAL A 213 3.74 -8.86 14.02
C VAL A 213 3.88 -7.72 13.00
N CYS A 214 3.44 -7.92 11.76
CA CYS A 214 3.49 -6.91 10.71
C CYS A 214 2.68 -5.65 11.10
N PRO A 215 3.21 -4.44 10.90
CA PRO A 215 4.43 -4.06 10.18
C PRO A 215 5.72 -4.04 11.03
N GLY A 216 5.78 -4.71 12.15
CA GLY A 216 6.85 -4.65 13.12
C GLY A 216 6.65 -3.52 14.13
N ASN A 217 7.34 -3.60 15.28
CA ASN A 217 7.22 -2.57 16.31
C ASN A 217 7.72 -1.20 15.81
N VAL A 218 8.81 -1.14 15.05
CA VAL A 218 9.31 0.09 14.42
C VAL A 218 8.31 0.65 13.40
N GLY A 219 7.66 -0.22 12.63
CA GLY A 219 6.59 0.17 11.72
C GLY A 219 5.36 0.70 12.44
N MET A 220 5.03 0.14 13.61
CA MET A 220 3.92 0.63 14.44
C MET A 220 4.18 2.02 15.02
N GLU A 221 5.43 2.34 15.39
CA GLU A 221 5.79 3.70 15.81
C GLU A 221 5.51 4.71 14.68
N LEU A 222 5.87 4.36 13.43
CA LEU A 222 5.55 5.21 12.28
C LEU A 222 4.03 5.35 12.08
N VAL A 223 3.26 4.27 12.23
CA VAL A 223 1.80 4.31 12.14
C VAL A 223 1.22 5.31 13.15
N GLN A 224 1.64 5.25 14.40
CA GLN A 224 1.19 6.16 15.45
C GLN A 224 1.56 7.61 15.16
N GLN A 225 2.79 7.87 14.69
CA GLN A 225 3.24 9.21 14.32
C GLN A 225 2.43 9.79 13.15
N ILE A 226 2.12 8.97 12.13
CA ILE A 226 1.30 9.39 10.98
C ILE A 226 -0.11 9.74 11.44
N ARG A 227 -0.75 8.91 12.27
CA ARG A 227 -2.10 9.20 12.81
C ARG A 227 -2.12 10.50 13.61
N ALA A 228 -1.17 10.68 14.52
CA ALA A 228 -1.07 11.88 15.34
C ALA A 228 -0.91 13.17 14.51
N GLY A 229 -0.18 13.09 13.37
CA GLY A 229 0.07 14.26 12.50
C GLY A 229 -0.97 14.49 11.41
N SER A 230 -1.80 13.50 11.08
CA SER A 230 -2.70 13.55 9.91
C SER A 230 -4.20 13.61 10.23
N GLY A 231 -4.58 13.36 11.48
CA GLY A 231 -5.98 13.22 11.90
C GLY A 231 -6.66 11.93 11.42
N LEU A 232 -5.90 10.99 10.84
CA LEU A 232 -6.43 9.68 10.47
C LEU A 232 -6.73 8.85 11.71
N GLN A 233 -7.78 8.05 11.62
CA GLN A 233 -8.25 7.19 12.71
C GLN A 233 -7.59 5.82 12.67
N GLU A 234 -7.69 5.10 13.78
CA GLU A 234 -7.37 3.67 13.82
C GLU A 234 -8.32 2.86 12.92
N PRO A 235 -7.90 1.68 12.43
CA PRO A 235 -8.81 0.78 11.76
C PRO A 235 -10.06 0.47 12.59
N PRO A 236 -11.21 0.22 11.97
CA PRO A 236 -12.42 -0.15 12.69
C PRO A 236 -12.23 -1.50 13.42
N ASN A 237 -12.94 -1.69 14.53
CA ASN A 237 -12.83 -2.91 15.33
C ASN A 237 -13.60 -4.13 14.77
N SER A 238 -14.40 -3.96 13.72
CA SER A 238 -15.22 -4.99 13.08
C SER A 238 -15.62 -4.60 11.67
#